data_96bfbc2aaeda2bd8bd938b4798320990
#
_entry.id   96bfbc2aaeda2bd8bd938b4798320990
#
_cell.length_a   1.000
_cell.length_b   1.000
_cell.length_c   1.000
_cell.angle_alpha   90.00
_cell.angle_beta   90.00
_cell.angle_gamma   90.00
#
_symmetry.space_group_name_H-M   'P 1'
#
loop_
_entity.id
_entity.type
_entity.pdbx_description
1 polymer ?
#
loop_
_entity_poly.entity_id
_entity_poly.type
_entity_poly.pdbx_seq_one_letter_code
_entity_poly.pdbx_strand_id
1 'polypeptide(L)'
;MIPRALGKQAKQLAQWFPVVSITGPRQSGKSTLAKAMFPDYDYVNLENPETRKAAIDDPVGFIRQRPSKLIVDEAQYAPDLFSMIQVASDERSEQGQYVLSGSQNFLLLKRIQQSLAGRVGLVKLLPFSFQEACKADQALTPDTFMLQGGYPRIYDTRMPLNLFFS
;
A
#
# COMPACT_ATOMS: atom_id res chain seq x y z
N MET A 1 11.85 11.52 2.54
CA MET A 1 11.26 10.18 2.81
C MET A 1 12.37 9.19 3.11
N ILE A 2 12.24 8.38 4.15
CA ILE A 2 13.21 7.36 4.52
C ILE A 2 13.08 6.18 3.54
N PRO A 3 14.18 5.75 2.89
CA PRO A 3 14.15 4.64 1.94
C PRO A 3 13.74 3.33 2.64
N ARG A 4 12.76 2.63 2.06
CA ARG A 4 12.29 1.33 2.55
C ARG A 4 12.93 0.20 1.77
N ALA A 5 13.41 -0.83 2.47
CA ALA A 5 13.98 -2.02 1.84
C ALA A 5 12.98 -2.70 0.88
N LEU A 6 11.72 -2.75 1.27
CA LEU A 6 10.63 -3.34 0.49
C LEU A 6 10.24 -2.57 -0.78
N GLY A 7 10.70 -1.32 -0.95
CA GLY A 7 10.40 -0.55 -2.16
C GLY A 7 10.95 -1.19 -3.44
N LYS A 8 12.17 -1.71 -3.37
CA LYS A 8 12.77 -2.45 -4.50
C LYS A 8 11.98 -3.71 -4.85
N GLN A 9 11.54 -4.45 -3.83
CA GLN A 9 10.73 -5.65 -4.02
C GLN A 9 9.38 -5.33 -4.67
N ALA A 10 8.71 -4.25 -4.26
CA ALA A 10 7.45 -3.83 -4.88
C ALA A 10 7.62 -3.53 -6.38
N LYS A 11 8.70 -2.83 -6.76
CA LYS A 11 9.04 -2.58 -8.18
C LYS A 11 9.35 -3.86 -8.95
N GLN A 12 10.08 -4.80 -8.35
CA GLN A 12 10.37 -6.08 -8.98
C GLN A 12 9.08 -6.90 -9.21
N LEU A 13 8.19 -6.95 -8.22
CA LEU A 13 6.91 -7.65 -8.38
C LEU A 13 6.05 -7.05 -9.49
N ALA A 14 6.06 -5.72 -9.66
CA ALA A 14 5.34 -5.05 -10.74
C ALA A 14 5.88 -5.39 -12.15
N GLN A 15 7.06 -5.98 -12.27
CA GLN A 15 7.58 -6.49 -13.55
C GLN A 15 7.02 -7.88 -13.91
N TRP A 16 6.50 -8.61 -12.92
CA TRP A 16 6.05 -9.99 -13.08
C TRP A 16 4.55 -10.18 -12.88
N PHE A 17 3.92 -9.27 -12.14
CA PHE A 17 2.50 -9.35 -11.81
C PHE A 17 1.76 -8.12 -12.30
N PRO A 18 0.56 -8.26 -12.87
CA PRO A 18 -0.28 -7.11 -13.24
C PRO A 18 -0.70 -6.27 -12.02
N VAL A 19 -0.77 -6.89 -10.85
CA VAL A 19 -1.17 -6.23 -9.60
C VAL A 19 -0.10 -6.40 -8.53
N VAL A 20 0.22 -5.32 -7.80
CA VAL A 20 1.03 -5.38 -6.57
C VAL A 20 0.16 -4.96 -5.39
N SER A 21 0.12 -5.78 -4.35
CA SER A 21 -0.62 -5.44 -3.12
C SER A 21 0.36 -5.15 -1.97
N ILE A 22 0.26 -3.95 -1.40
CA ILE A 22 1.05 -3.49 -0.26
C ILE A 22 0.15 -3.49 0.98
N THR A 23 0.29 -4.51 1.83
CA THR A 23 -0.46 -4.65 3.08
C THR A 23 0.41 -4.33 4.30
N GLY A 24 -0.20 -4.01 5.42
CA GLY A 24 0.52 -3.75 6.65
C GLY A 24 -0.31 -2.95 7.66
N PRO A 25 0.18 -2.77 8.90
CA PRO A 25 -0.55 -2.04 9.91
C PRO A 25 -0.83 -0.59 9.50
N ARG A 26 -1.81 0.02 10.16
CA ARG A 26 -2.06 1.46 9.99
C ARG A 26 -0.79 2.25 10.32
N GLN A 27 -0.58 3.39 9.67
CA GLN A 27 0.57 4.28 9.87
C GLN A 27 1.96 3.67 9.56
N SER A 28 2.05 2.50 8.92
CA SER A 28 3.34 1.92 8.50
C SER A 28 3.97 2.58 7.26
N GLY A 29 3.26 3.53 6.62
CA GLY A 29 3.76 4.27 5.45
C GLY A 29 3.43 3.63 4.09
N LYS A 30 2.38 2.80 3.98
CA LYS A 30 1.97 2.13 2.73
C LYS A 30 1.72 3.10 1.59
N SER A 31 0.86 4.08 1.79
CA SER A 31 0.50 5.10 0.79
C SER A 31 1.71 5.91 0.34
N THR A 32 2.57 6.27 1.29
CA THR A 32 3.83 6.97 1.02
C THR A 32 4.77 6.12 0.17
N LEU A 33 4.91 4.82 0.51
CA LEU A 33 5.72 3.89 -0.26
C LEU A 33 5.17 3.71 -1.68
N ALA A 34 3.86 3.49 -1.82
CA ALA A 34 3.22 3.30 -3.12
C ALA A 34 3.46 4.50 -4.05
N LYS A 35 3.18 5.72 -3.59
CA LYS A 35 3.42 6.95 -4.36
C LYS A 35 4.89 7.14 -4.74
N ALA A 36 5.81 6.84 -3.83
CA ALA A 36 7.24 7.01 -4.09
C ALA A 36 7.81 5.97 -5.05
N MET A 37 7.29 4.75 -5.03
CA MET A 37 7.76 3.69 -5.92
C MET A 37 7.12 3.75 -7.30
N PHE A 38 5.91 4.31 -7.40
CA PHE A 38 5.10 4.40 -8.63
C PHE A 38 4.64 5.85 -8.89
N PRO A 39 5.59 6.79 -9.11
CA PRO A 39 5.26 8.22 -9.23
C PRO A 39 4.43 8.56 -10.48
N ASP A 40 4.48 7.71 -11.52
CA ASP A 40 3.76 7.90 -12.78
C ASP A 40 2.36 7.27 -12.77
N TYR A 41 1.93 6.71 -11.60
CA TYR A 41 0.60 6.12 -11.47
C TYR A 41 -0.39 7.16 -10.95
N ASP A 42 -1.60 7.11 -11.49
CA ASP A 42 -2.73 7.83 -10.89
C ASP A 42 -3.01 7.30 -9.49
N TYR A 43 -3.50 8.17 -8.62
CA TYR A 43 -3.75 7.83 -7.24
C TYR A 43 -5.19 8.10 -6.83
N VAL A 44 -5.86 7.10 -6.28
CA VAL A 44 -7.16 7.23 -5.66
C VAL A 44 -7.12 6.72 -4.22
N ASN A 45 -7.78 7.45 -3.32
CA ASN A 45 -7.90 7.07 -1.91
C ASN A 45 -9.37 6.78 -1.58
N LEU A 46 -9.66 5.53 -1.24
CA LEU A 46 -11.00 5.08 -0.87
C LEU A 46 -11.37 5.41 0.59
N GLU A 47 -10.49 6.04 1.36
CA GLU A 47 -10.85 6.66 2.62
C GLU A 47 -11.76 7.88 2.39
N ASN A 48 -11.60 8.57 1.26
CA ASN A 48 -12.51 9.63 0.84
C ASN A 48 -13.92 9.06 0.52
N PRO A 49 -14.98 9.55 1.20
CA PRO A 49 -16.33 9.00 1.06
C PRO A 49 -16.91 9.09 -0.36
N GLU A 50 -16.63 10.17 -1.08
CA GLU A 50 -17.13 10.38 -2.45
C GLU A 50 -16.49 9.40 -3.43
N THR A 51 -15.16 9.30 -3.37
CA THR A 51 -14.38 8.36 -4.20
C THR A 51 -14.78 6.91 -3.89
N ARG A 52 -14.95 6.58 -2.61
CA ARG A 52 -15.41 5.27 -2.16
C ARG A 52 -16.80 4.96 -2.66
N LYS A 53 -17.73 5.91 -2.56
CA LYS A 53 -19.11 5.73 -3.05
C LYS A 53 -19.12 5.45 -4.55
N ALA A 54 -18.39 6.23 -5.35
CA ALA A 54 -18.26 6.00 -6.79
C ALA A 54 -17.69 4.61 -7.12
N ALA A 55 -16.71 4.14 -6.35
CA ALA A 55 -16.11 2.81 -6.53
C ALA A 55 -17.05 1.65 -6.16
N ILE A 56 -17.97 1.87 -5.21
CA ILE A 56 -18.97 0.88 -4.78
C ILE A 56 -20.18 0.87 -5.72
N ASP A 57 -20.69 2.04 -6.11
CA ASP A 57 -21.89 2.16 -6.91
C ASP A 57 -21.69 1.67 -8.35
N ASP A 58 -20.51 1.95 -8.94
CA ASP A 58 -20.14 1.49 -10.29
C ASP A 58 -18.66 1.06 -10.37
N PRO A 59 -18.31 -0.12 -9.88
CA PRO A 59 -16.94 -0.62 -9.92
C PRO A 59 -16.42 -0.82 -11.36
N VAL A 60 -17.30 -1.13 -12.31
CA VAL A 60 -16.96 -1.31 -13.73
C VAL A 60 -16.55 0.01 -14.34
N GLY A 61 -17.39 1.03 -14.27
CA GLY A 61 -17.11 2.38 -14.76
C GLY A 61 -15.91 2.98 -14.03
N PHE A 62 -15.79 2.75 -12.72
CA PHE A 62 -14.68 3.25 -11.92
C PHE A 62 -13.32 2.80 -12.44
N ILE A 63 -13.18 1.52 -12.84
CA ILE A 63 -11.92 0.98 -13.38
C ILE A 63 -11.76 1.32 -14.86
N ARG A 64 -12.82 1.28 -15.68
CA ARG A 64 -12.74 1.55 -17.13
C ARG A 64 -12.41 2.98 -17.47
N GLN A 65 -12.87 3.94 -16.66
CA GLN A 65 -12.60 5.38 -16.85
C GLN A 65 -11.19 5.80 -16.42
N ARG A 66 -10.42 4.87 -15.81
CA ARG A 66 -9.07 5.16 -15.35
C ARG A 66 -8.03 4.43 -16.18
N PRO A 67 -6.85 5.02 -16.39
CA PRO A 67 -5.78 4.36 -17.11
C PRO A 67 -5.30 3.12 -16.35
N SER A 68 -4.61 2.23 -17.05
CA SER A 68 -3.67 1.31 -16.40
C SER A 68 -2.60 2.16 -15.68
N LYS A 69 -1.96 1.65 -14.65
CA LYS A 69 -1.09 2.40 -13.74
C LYS A 69 -1.89 3.24 -12.74
N LEU A 70 -2.63 2.55 -11.91
CA LEU A 70 -3.47 3.11 -10.87
C LEU A 70 -3.07 2.57 -9.49
N ILE A 71 -2.88 3.49 -8.54
CA ILE A 71 -2.77 3.18 -7.11
C ILE A 71 -4.16 3.32 -6.49
N VAL A 72 -4.67 2.23 -5.91
CA VAL A 72 -5.91 2.24 -5.11
C VAL A 72 -5.54 2.08 -3.65
N ASP A 73 -5.64 3.17 -2.90
CA ASP A 73 -5.32 3.20 -1.48
C ASP A 73 -6.56 2.88 -0.64
N GLU A 74 -6.34 2.15 0.48
CA GLU A 74 -7.38 1.62 1.37
C GLU A 74 -8.41 0.76 0.59
N ALA A 75 -7.91 -0.09 -0.32
CA ALA A 75 -8.69 -0.90 -1.26
C ALA A 75 -9.74 -1.81 -0.58
N GLN A 76 -9.60 -2.12 0.71
CA GLN A 76 -10.58 -2.92 1.45
C GLN A 76 -11.96 -2.26 1.57
N TYR A 77 -12.07 -0.95 1.31
CA TYR A 77 -13.35 -0.25 1.36
C TYR A 77 -14.25 -0.48 0.15
N ALA A 78 -13.71 -1.01 -0.96
CA ALA A 78 -14.49 -1.36 -2.15
C ALA A 78 -14.03 -2.74 -2.69
N PRO A 79 -14.39 -3.84 -2.03
CA PRO A 79 -13.89 -5.17 -2.37
C PRO A 79 -14.32 -5.68 -3.76
N ASP A 80 -15.40 -5.17 -4.31
CA ASP A 80 -15.88 -5.57 -5.64
C ASP A 80 -14.96 -5.05 -6.77
N LEU A 81 -14.13 -4.03 -6.49
CA LEU A 81 -13.07 -3.61 -7.41
C LEU A 81 -12.06 -4.71 -7.74
N PHE A 82 -11.83 -5.66 -6.83
CA PHE A 82 -10.84 -6.73 -7.08
C PHE A 82 -11.23 -7.60 -8.27
N SER A 83 -12.52 -7.92 -8.42
CA SER A 83 -13.02 -8.66 -9.57
C SER A 83 -12.89 -7.85 -10.87
N MET A 84 -13.14 -6.54 -10.82
CA MET A 84 -13.00 -5.67 -11.98
C MET A 84 -11.53 -5.45 -12.36
N ILE A 85 -10.64 -5.33 -11.38
CA ILE A 85 -9.19 -5.25 -11.59
C ILE A 85 -8.68 -6.56 -12.21
N GLN A 86 -9.20 -7.71 -11.79
CA GLN A 86 -8.87 -9.00 -12.41
C GLN A 86 -9.22 -8.98 -13.90
N VAL A 87 -10.48 -8.66 -14.25
CA VAL A 87 -10.96 -8.62 -15.64
C VAL A 87 -10.12 -7.65 -16.47
N ALA A 88 -9.93 -6.40 -15.98
CA ALA A 88 -9.15 -5.40 -16.69
C ALA A 88 -7.67 -5.80 -16.86
N SER A 89 -7.09 -6.52 -15.88
CA SER A 89 -5.73 -7.03 -15.97
C SER A 89 -5.58 -8.10 -17.04
N ASP A 90 -6.57 -9.00 -17.14
CA ASP A 90 -6.58 -10.07 -18.13
C ASP A 90 -6.78 -9.51 -19.56
N GLU A 91 -7.69 -8.55 -19.72
CA GLU A 91 -7.95 -7.90 -21.02
C GLU A 91 -6.73 -7.18 -21.59
N ARG A 92 -5.94 -6.50 -20.74
CA ARG A 92 -4.77 -5.74 -21.16
C ARG A 92 -3.51 -6.57 -21.31
N SER A 93 -3.41 -7.67 -20.57
CA SER A 93 -2.24 -8.59 -20.56
C SER A 93 -0.90 -7.91 -20.30
N GLU A 94 -0.89 -6.81 -19.52
CA GLU A 94 0.28 -6.04 -19.14
C GLU A 94 0.67 -6.29 -17.69
N GLN A 95 1.94 -6.06 -17.35
CA GLN A 95 2.42 -6.14 -15.98
C GLN A 95 2.42 -4.74 -15.32
N GLY A 96 2.34 -4.72 -13.97
CA GLY A 96 2.40 -3.46 -13.24
C GLY A 96 1.26 -2.50 -13.53
N GLN A 97 0.04 -2.99 -13.69
CA GLN A 97 -1.12 -2.15 -14.00
C GLN A 97 -1.69 -1.47 -12.75
N TYR A 98 -1.72 -2.21 -11.62
CA TYR A 98 -2.38 -1.76 -10.42
C TYR A 98 -1.50 -1.94 -9.18
N VAL A 99 -1.56 -0.96 -8.28
CA VAL A 99 -1.01 -1.05 -6.93
C VAL A 99 -2.14 -0.88 -5.94
N LEU A 100 -2.39 -1.90 -5.14
CA LEU A 100 -3.40 -1.88 -4.09
C LEU A 100 -2.72 -1.69 -2.75
N SER A 101 -3.15 -0.72 -1.95
CA SER A 101 -2.71 -0.62 -0.57
C SER A 101 -3.89 -0.72 0.38
N GLY A 102 -3.62 -1.26 1.56
CA GLY A 102 -4.65 -1.40 2.57
C GLY A 102 -4.14 -1.92 3.91
N SER A 103 -4.91 -1.68 4.95
CA SER A 103 -4.60 -2.24 6.27
C SER A 103 -4.65 -3.77 6.22
N GLN A 104 -3.77 -4.42 6.98
CA GLN A 104 -3.71 -5.87 7.07
C GLN A 104 -4.98 -6.39 7.77
N ASN A 105 -6.01 -6.67 6.96
CA ASN A 105 -7.25 -7.29 7.40
C ASN A 105 -7.32 -8.68 6.76
N PHE A 106 -7.70 -9.68 7.55
CA PHE A 106 -7.89 -11.07 7.08
C PHE A 106 -8.87 -11.13 5.88
N LEU A 107 -9.94 -10.34 5.90
CA LEU A 107 -10.92 -10.27 4.82
C LEU A 107 -10.31 -9.73 3.52
N LEU A 108 -9.46 -8.71 3.60
CA LEU A 108 -8.75 -8.17 2.44
C LEU A 108 -7.84 -9.23 1.82
N LEU A 109 -7.03 -9.90 2.62
CA LEU A 109 -6.12 -10.95 2.13
C LEU A 109 -6.89 -12.11 1.49
N LYS A 110 -8.00 -12.55 2.09
CA LYS A 110 -8.86 -13.60 1.54
C LYS A 110 -9.45 -13.18 0.19
N ARG A 111 -9.95 -11.95 0.05
CA ARG A 111 -10.50 -11.42 -1.20
C ARG A 111 -9.44 -11.30 -2.30
N ILE A 112 -8.27 -10.78 -1.96
CA ILE A 112 -7.12 -10.71 -2.88
C ILE A 112 -6.75 -12.11 -3.37
N GLN A 113 -6.66 -13.09 -2.48
CA GLN A 113 -6.33 -14.47 -2.85
C GLN A 113 -7.41 -15.13 -3.72
N GLN A 114 -8.67 -14.82 -3.49
CA GLN A 114 -9.77 -15.37 -4.28
C GLN A 114 -9.89 -14.74 -5.68
N SER A 115 -9.86 -13.40 -5.75
CA SER A 115 -10.10 -12.69 -7.01
C SER A 115 -8.83 -12.48 -7.84
N LEU A 116 -7.65 -12.36 -7.22
CA LEU A 116 -6.40 -12.02 -7.88
C LEU A 116 -5.37 -13.18 -7.83
N ALA A 117 -5.81 -14.42 -7.64
CA ALA A 117 -4.92 -15.57 -7.59
C ALA A 117 -4.06 -15.66 -8.87
N GLY A 118 -2.74 -15.81 -8.71
CA GLY A 118 -1.78 -15.85 -9.81
C GLY A 118 -1.48 -14.51 -10.49
N ARG A 119 -2.18 -13.42 -10.11
CA ARG A 119 -2.05 -12.09 -10.72
C ARG A 119 -1.48 -11.03 -9.78
N VAL A 120 -1.27 -11.37 -8.50
CA VAL A 120 -0.86 -10.40 -7.48
C VAL A 120 0.46 -10.75 -6.84
N GLY A 121 1.39 -9.80 -6.83
CA GLY A 121 2.59 -9.80 -6.00
C GLY A 121 2.28 -9.18 -4.63
N LEU A 122 2.54 -9.90 -3.54
CA LEU A 122 2.23 -9.45 -2.18
C LEU A 122 3.45 -8.86 -1.50
N VAL A 123 3.31 -7.67 -0.92
CA VAL A 123 4.30 -7.00 -0.09
C VAL A 123 3.68 -6.70 1.28
N LYS A 124 4.32 -7.18 2.34
CA LYS A 124 3.91 -6.88 3.72
C LYS A 124 4.82 -5.80 4.30
N LEU A 125 4.32 -4.57 4.38
CA LEU A 125 5.05 -3.44 4.93
C LEU A 125 4.83 -3.34 6.45
N LEU A 126 5.86 -3.63 7.21
CA LEU A 126 5.90 -3.40 8.66
C LEU A 126 6.37 -1.96 8.96
N PRO A 127 6.24 -1.47 10.19
CA PRO A 127 6.95 -0.27 10.65
C PRO A 127 8.45 -0.35 10.34
N PHE A 128 9.21 0.71 10.54
CA PHE A 128 10.65 0.71 10.28
C PHE A 128 11.37 -0.40 11.04
N SER A 129 12.29 -1.08 10.37
CA SER A 129 13.32 -1.84 11.06
C SER A 129 14.30 -0.87 11.75
N PHE A 130 15.08 -1.36 12.70
CA PHE A 130 16.13 -0.57 13.34
C PHE A 130 17.07 0.09 12.31
N GLN A 131 17.49 -0.67 11.30
CA GLN A 131 18.34 -0.16 10.23
C GLN A 131 17.69 0.95 9.38
N GLU A 132 16.38 0.87 9.15
CA GLU A 132 15.63 1.92 8.46
C GLU A 132 15.47 3.16 9.35
N ALA A 133 15.19 2.96 10.63
CA ALA A 133 15.06 4.03 11.61
C ALA A 133 16.38 4.80 11.83
N CYS A 134 17.52 4.12 11.86
CA CYS A 134 18.85 4.75 11.93
C CYS A 134 19.14 5.69 10.74
N LYS A 135 18.49 5.52 9.59
CA LYS A 135 18.63 6.48 8.49
C LYS A 135 17.90 7.81 8.75
N ALA A 136 16.91 7.81 9.63
CA ALA A 136 16.21 9.02 10.06
C ALA A 136 16.89 9.67 11.27
N ASP A 137 17.45 8.85 12.16
CA ASP A 137 18.12 9.30 13.37
C ASP A 137 19.42 8.49 13.56
N GLN A 138 20.54 9.11 13.24
CA GLN A 138 21.87 8.49 13.35
C GLN A 138 22.33 8.26 14.78
N ALA A 139 21.73 8.95 15.75
CA ALA A 139 22.03 8.78 17.17
C ALA A 139 21.16 7.71 17.86
N LEU A 140 20.27 7.06 17.09
CA LEU A 140 19.34 6.03 17.59
C LEU A 140 20.10 4.81 18.11
N THR A 141 19.87 4.46 19.38
CA THR A 141 20.38 3.23 19.98
C THR A 141 19.35 2.12 19.93
N PRO A 142 19.76 0.82 20.01
CA PRO A 142 18.82 -0.29 20.10
C PRO A 142 17.82 -0.14 21.24
N ASP A 143 18.28 0.31 22.42
CA ASP A 143 17.43 0.49 23.60
C ASP A 143 16.37 1.57 23.37
N THR A 144 16.78 2.70 22.80
CA THR A 144 15.85 3.78 22.45
C THR A 144 14.84 3.29 21.40
N PHE A 145 15.29 2.54 20.39
CA PHE A 145 14.40 1.97 19.38
C PHE A 145 13.39 0.98 19.97
N MET A 146 13.79 0.13 20.91
CA MET A 146 12.88 -0.80 21.61
C MET A 146 11.81 -0.06 22.39
N LEU A 147 12.14 1.09 22.99
CA LEU A 147 11.19 1.91 23.73
C LEU A 147 10.21 2.68 22.83
N GLN A 148 10.68 3.25 21.72
CA GLN A 148 9.85 4.12 20.87
C GLN A 148 9.20 3.41 19.67
N GLY A 149 9.73 2.22 19.30
CA GLY A 149 9.22 1.45 18.17
C GLY A 149 9.59 2.04 16.81
N GLY A 150 9.06 1.43 15.74
CA GLY A 150 9.43 1.73 14.36
C GLY A 150 8.36 2.48 13.54
N TYR A 151 7.34 3.09 14.15
CA TYR A 151 6.34 3.82 13.38
C TYR A 151 6.90 5.08 12.73
N PRO A 152 6.75 5.27 11.40
CA PRO A 152 7.33 6.40 10.66
C PRO A 152 7.04 7.76 11.27
N ARG A 153 5.83 7.98 11.76
CA ARG A 153 5.40 9.25 12.34
C ARG A 153 6.25 9.72 13.53
N ILE A 154 6.78 8.79 14.32
CA ILE A 154 7.65 9.10 15.45
C ILE A 154 8.93 9.80 14.96
N TYR A 155 9.47 9.34 13.83
CA TYR A 155 10.71 9.85 13.23
C TYR A 155 10.49 11.11 12.39
N ASP A 156 9.33 11.23 11.74
CA ASP A 156 9.00 12.38 10.88
C ASP A 156 8.65 13.61 11.71
N THR A 157 7.91 13.46 12.82
CA THR A 157 7.41 14.58 13.63
C THR A 157 8.20 14.84 14.90
N ARG A 158 9.10 13.94 15.28
CA ARG A 158 9.80 13.92 16.59
C ARG A 158 8.82 14.07 17.77
N MET A 159 7.64 13.48 17.61
CA MET A 159 6.56 13.55 18.61
C MET A 159 6.98 12.84 19.90
N PRO A 160 6.75 13.43 21.07
CA PRO A 160 6.96 12.76 22.35
C PRO A 160 6.15 11.44 22.42
N LEU A 161 6.77 10.37 22.89
CA LEU A 161 6.18 9.02 22.91
C LEU A 161 4.87 8.94 23.69
N ASN A 162 4.77 9.68 24.79
CA ASN A 162 3.55 9.75 25.60
C ASN A 162 2.33 10.30 24.82
N LEU A 163 2.56 11.12 23.79
CA LEU A 163 1.50 11.64 22.92
C LEU A 163 1.22 10.74 21.72
N PHE A 164 2.16 9.87 21.38
CA PHE A 164 1.98 8.94 20.26
C PHE A 164 1.14 7.71 20.63
N PHE A 165 1.29 7.23 21.88
CA PHE A 165 0.60 6.05 22.40
C PHE A 165 -0.64 6.36 23.26
N SER A 166 -1.03 7.64 23.38
CA SER A 166 -2.29 8.07 24.00
C SER A 166 -3.42 7.99 22.98
#